data_c508fd4a34e075ea2ed456b870bd9f28
#
_entry.id   c508fd4a34e075ea2ed456b870bd9f28
#
_cell.length_a   1.000
_cell.length_b   1.000
_cell.length_c   1.000
_cell.angle_alpha   90.00
_cell.angle_beta   90.00
_cell.angle_gamma   90.00
#
_symmetry.space_group_name_H-M   'P 1'
#
loop_
_entity.id
_entity.type
_entity.pdbx_description
1 polymer ?
#
loop_
_entity_poly.entity_id
_entity_poly.type
_entity_poly.pdbx_seq_one_letter_code
_entity_poly.pdbx_strand_id
1 'polypeptide(L)'
;MDEYKIKTVEEGLTKIQFPEFDKISSDAPVFYNPHMELNRDISILALQTFQKQEDRNINICDLFGGSGIRGVRYKNEIDGVGHVFINDISETANEYERHNVELNNLKDIEIFQHDASMFLRMHRGEFDVIDIDPFGTPSPFLDSAGYCSCRNSLLCVTATDTSALCGTYKEPCVRKYNAKPYKSEYCHETGIRILAGFVALTLAKYSKSIEVKLSHSTEHYMRLYIEVKKGSKKSDECLKNIGYISHCKHCLYR
;
A
#
# COMPACT_ATOMS: atom_id res chain seq x y z
N MET A 1 21.11 10.89 -15.81
CA MET A 1 20.69 9.65 -16.51
C MET A 1 21.83 8.87 -17.19
N ASP A 2 23.03 9.40 -17.33
CA ASP A 2 24.08 8.83 -18.21
C ASP A 2 24.96 7.72 -17.60
N GLU A 3 24.77 7.30 -16.37
CA GLU A 3 25.64 6.32 -15.70
C GLU A 3 25.14 4.86 -15.72
N TYR A 4 23.87 4.62 -16.07
CA TYR A 4 23.25 3.30 -16.00
C TYR A 4 22.64 2.88 -17.34
N LYS A 5 22.71 1.58 -17.62
CA LYS A 5 21.96 0.99 -18.73
C LYS A 5 20.47 1.05 -18.43
N ILE A 6 19.70 1.64 -19.32
CA ILE A 6 18.24 1.79 -19.14
C ILE A 6 17.53 0.52 -19.60
N LYS A 7 16.67 -0.01 -18.76
CA LYS A 7 15.76 -1.11 -19.07
C LYS A 7 14.37 -0.57 -19.33
N THR A 8 13.73 -1.10 -20.36
CA THR A 8 12.32 -0.81 -20.68
C THR A 8 11.48 -2.05 -20.39
N VAL A 9 10.36 -1.87 -19.72
CA VAL A 9 9.38 -2.92 -19.39
C VAL A 9 7.98 -2.44 -19.75
N GLU A 10 7.14 -3.35 -20.19
CA GLU A 10 5.71 -3.13 -20.41
C GLU A 10 4.92 -3.99 -19.43
N GLU A 11 4.02 -3.36 -18.64
CA GLU A 11 3.06 -4.02 -17.78
C GLU A 11 1.66 -3.48 -18.09
N GLY A 12 0.70 -4.37 -18.34
CA GLY A 12 -0.63 -3.95 -18.76
C GLY A 12 -0.57 -3.08 -20.00
N LEU A 13 -1.10 -1.86 -19.91
CA LEU A 13 -1.07 -0.86 -20.99
C LEU A 13 0.08 0.15 -20.83
N THR A 14 0.95 -0.04 -19.85
CA THR A 14 1.93 0.95 -19.42
C THR A 14 3.34 0.52 -19.75
N LYS A 15 4.13 1.45 -20.29
CA LYS A 15 5.57 1.29 -20.54
C LYS A 15 6.36 2.13 -19.55
N ILE A 16 7.37 1.54 -18.93
CA ILE A 16 8.29 2.26 -18.03
C ILE A 16 9.74 2.00 -18.37
N GLN A 17 10.57 2.97 -18.02
CA GLN A 17 12.01 2.90 -18.07
C GLN A 17 12.62 3.12 -16.70
N PHE A 18 13.64 2.37 -16.36
CA PHE A 18 14.37 2.48 -15.12
C PHE A 18 15.81 1.98 -15.31
N PRO A 19 16.75 2.37 -14.42
CA PRO A 19 18.12 1.88 -14.48
C PRO A 19 18.18 0.37 -14.19
N GLU A 20 18.96 -0.36 -14.98
CA GLU A 20 19.20 -1.80 -14.75
C GLU A 20 20.18 -1.99 -13.59
N PHE A 21 19.81 -2.79 -12.59
CA PHE A 21 20.65 -3.16 -11.46
C PHE A 21 20.77 -4.67 -11.36
N ASP A 22 21.93 -5.14 -10.91
CA ASP A 22 22.20 -6.58 -10.74
C ASP A 22 21.35 -7.24 -9.65
N LYS A 23 20.86 -6.45 -8.68
CA LYS A 23 20.03 -6.94 -7.57
C LYS A 23 18.89 -5.98 -7.27
N ILE A 24 17.70 -6.53 -7.08
CA ILE A 24 16.55 -5.80 -6.54
C ILE A 24 16.82 -5.58 -5.05
N SER A 25 17.02 -4.34 -4.64
CA SER A 25 17.24 -3.98 -3.24
C SER A 25 16.63 -2.61 -2.92
N SER A 26 16.45 -2.33 -1.62
CA SER A 26 16.04 -1.01 -1.13
C SER A 26 17.07 0.09 -1.39
N ASP A 27 18.31 -0.30 -1.71
CA ASP A 27 19.41 0.63 -1.96
C ASP A 27 19.52 1.02 -3.44
N ALA A 28 18.65 0.46 -4.31
CA ALA A 28 18.59 0.82 -5.72
C ALA A 28 18.09 2.28 -5.83
N PRO A 29 18.74 3.14 -6.65
CA PRO A 29 18.33 4.54 -6.82
C PRO A 29 16.90 4.69 -7.32
N VAL A 30 16.42 3.70 -8.11
CA VAL A 30 15.04 3.61 -8.61
C VAL A 30 14.55 2.19 -8.43
N PHE A 31 13.45 2.02 -7.73
CA PHE A 31 12.93 0.69 -7.44
C PHE A 31 11.93 0.21 -8.49
N TYR A 32 12.19 -0.99 -9.02
CA TYR A 32 11.25 -1.78 -9.78
C TYR A 32 11.40 -3.26 -9.43
N ASN A 33 10.29 -3.93 -9.09
CA ASN A 33 10.27 -5.36 -8.78
C ASN A 33 9.26 -6.09 -9.68
N PRO A 34 9.70 -6.96 -10.61
CA PRO A 34 8.80 -7.72 -11.50
C PRO A 34 7.91 -8.71 -10.73
N HIS A 35 8.36 -9.24 -9.58
CA HIS A 35 7.54 -10.13 -8.74
C HIS A 35 6.29 -9.45 -8.15
N MET A 36 6.23 -8.10 -8.19
CA MET A 36 5.07 -7.33 -7.75
C MET A 36 4.07 -7.03 -8.88
N GLU A 37 4.24 -7.57 -10.08
CA GLU A 37 3.32 -7.36 -11.21
C GLU A 37 1.90 -7.81 -10.85
N LEU A 38 1.74 -9.03 -10.32
CA LEU A 38 0.44 -9.54 -9.85
C LEU A 38 -0.19 -8.62 -8.78
N ASN A 39 0.61 -8.04 -7.88
CA ASN A 39 0.12 -7.07 -6.89
C ASN A 39 -0.46 -5.84 -7.57
N ARG A 40 0.22 -5.32 -8.58
CA ARG A 40 -0.23 -4.15 -9.36
C ARG A 40 -1.48 -4.47 -10.18
N ASP A 41 -1.57 -5.64 -10.79
CA ASP A 41 -2.75 -6.09 -11.56
C ASP A 41 -3.99 -6.20 -10.66
N ILE A 42 -3.86 -6.83 -9.49
CA ILE A 42 -4.95 -6.90 -8.52
C ILE A 42 -5.32 -5.49 -8.04
N SER A 43 -4.34 -4.60 -7.88
CA SER A 43 -4.60 -3.21 -7.50
C SER A 43 -5.41 -2.46 -8.55
N ILE A 44 -5.10 -2.62 -9.84
CA ILE A 44 -5.90 -2.04 -10.95
C ILE A 44 -7.36 -2.49 -10.83
N LEU A 45 -7.61 -3.78 -10.68
CA LEU A 45 -8.97 -4.33 -10.55
C LEU A 45 -9.71 -3.81 -9.32
N ALA A 46 -9.02 -3.74 -8.18
CA ALA A 46 -9.60 -3.25 -6.92
C ALA A 46 -9.96 -1.77 -7.00
N LEU A 47 -9.07 -0.94 -7.54
CA LEU A 47 -9.30 0.50 -7.70
C LEU A 47 -10.36 0.81 -8.76
N GLN A 48 -10.39 0.07 -9.87
CA GLN A 48 -11.45 0.20 -10.88
C GLN A 48 -12.82 -0.16 -10.29
N THR A 49 -12.87 -1.19 -9.42
CA THR A 49 -14.10 -1.56 -8.72
C THR A 49 -14.56 -0.47 -7.76
N PHE A 50 -13.63 0.10 -7.00
CA PHE A 50 -13.89 1.21 -6.09
C PHE A 50 -14.37 2.45 -6.84
N GLN A 51 -13.71 2.83 -7.95
CA GLN A 51 -14.11 3.96 -8.79
C GLN A 51 -15.53 3.81 -9.31
N LYS A 52 -15.90 2.61 -9.80
CA LYS A 52 -17.27 2.33 -10.27
C LYS A 52 -18.32 2.45 -9.17
N GLN A 53 -17.98 2.11 -7.92
CA GLN A 53 -18.87 2.27 -6.78
C GLN A 53 -19.06 3.74 -6.37
N GLU A 54 -18.01 4.55 -6.49
CA GLU A 54 -18.07 5.99 -6.20
C GLU A 54 -18.78 6.80 -7.31
N ASP A 55 -18.86 6.28 -8.53
CA ASP A 55 -19.50 6.88 -9.72
C ASP A 55 -19.07 8.34 -9.98
N ARG A 56 -17.82 8.64 -9.75
CA ARG A 56 -17.17 9.95 -9.96
C ARG A 56 -15.68 9.79 -10.18
N ASN A 57 -15.02 10.84 -10.66
CA ASN A 57 -13.57 10.84 -10.71
C ASN A 57 -12.97 10.72 -9.30
N ILE A 58 -11.92 9.89 -9.20
CA ILE A 58 -11.19 9.63 -7.95
C ILE A 58 -9.76 10.16 -8.04
N ASN A 59 -9.24 10.68 -6.93
CA ASN A 59 -7.86 11.10 -6.78
C ASN A 59 -7.06 10.02 -6.03
N ILE A 60 -5.90 9.67 -6.57
CA ILE A 60 -5.07 8.57 -6.07
C ILE A 60 -3.72 9.09 -5.61
N CYS A 61 -3.29 8.68 -4.43
CA CYS A 61 -1.94 8.86 -3.91
C CYS A 61 -1.16 7.55 -4.01
N ASP A 62 -0.08 7.52 -4.80
CA ASP A 62 0.98 6.52 -4.77
C ASP A 62 2.09 7.06 -3.86
N LEU A 63 2.14 6.56 -2.63
CA LEU A 63 2.96 7.16 -1.56
C LEU A 63 4.45 6.83 -1.67
N PHE A 64 4.80 5.78 -2.42
CA PHE A 64 6.16 5.26 -2.59
C PHE A 64 6.41 4.92 -4.07
N GLY A 65 6.57 5.96 -4.88
CA GLY A 65 6.53 5.85 -6.33
C GLY A 65 7.63 4.99 -6.95
N GLY A 66 8.88 5.10 -6.48
CA GLY A 66 10.02 4.39 -7.03
C GLY A 66 10.24 4.67 -8.52
N SER A 67 9.91 3.72 -9.39
CA SER A 67 9.90 3.93 -10.86
C SER A 67 8.64 4.65 -11.37
N GLY A 68 7.67 4.93 -10.53
CA GLY A 68 6.36 5.47 -10.88
C GLY A 68 5.39 4.46 -11.48
N ILE A 69 5.79 3.18 -11.64
CA ILE A 69 4.99 2.16 -12.34
C ILE A 69 3.56 2.07 -11.83
N ARG A 70 3.36 2.13 -10.52
CA ARG A 70 2.05 1.97 -9.89
C ARG A 70 1.15 3.17 -10.20
N GLY A 71 1.60 4.39 -9.92
CA GLY A 71 0.86 5.61 -10.20
C GLY A 71 0.58 5.83 -11.68
N VAL A 72 1.56 5.53 -12.55
CA VAL A 72 1.41 5.61 -14.02
C VAL A 72 0.37 4.61 -14.52
N ARG A 73 0.41 3.35 -14.04
CA ARG A 73 -0.60 2.34 -14.37
C ARG A 73 -1.99 2.74 -13.90
N TYR A 74 -2.13 3.32 -12.72
CA TYR A 74 -3.42 3.79 -12.21
C TYR A 74 -4.05 4.84 -13.13
N LYS A 75 -3.27 5.80 -13.60
CA LYS A 75 -3.77 6.81 -14.53
C LYS A 75 -4.07 6.26 -15.92
N ASN A 76 -3.26 5.31 -16.39
CA ASN A 76 -3.35 4.79 -17.76
C ASN A 76 -4.41 3.70 -17.94
N GLU A 77 -4.68 2.92 -16.87
CA GLU A 77 -5.46 1.67 -16.97
C GLU A 77 -6.82 1.73 -16.26
N ILE A 78 -7.07 2.75 -15.42
CA ILE A 78 -8.32 2.87 -14.67
C ILE A 78 -9.15 4.02 -15.21
N ASP A 79 -10.39 3.73 -15.60
CA ASP A 79 -11.34 4.75 -16.03
C ASP A 79 -11.77 5.62 -14.82
N GLY A 80 -11.98 6.90 -15.07
CA GLY A 80 -12.47 7.82 -14.06
C GLY A 80 -11.44 8.22 -12.98
N VAL A 81 -10.14 8.10 -13.29
CA VAL A 81 -9.08 8.69 -12.46
C VAL A 81 -8.93 10.16 -12.79
N GLY A 82 -9.16 11.04 -11.80
CA GLY A 82 -8.94 12.48 -11.88
C GLY A 82 -7.44 12.78 -11.84
N HIS A 83 -6.91 13.00 -10.65
CA HIS A 83 -5.47 13.24 -10.43
C HIS A 83 -4.79 12.04 -9.77
N VAL A 84 -3.52 11.83 -10.14
CA VAL A 84 -2.61 10.91 -9.46
C VAL A 84 -1.46 11.72 -8.86
N PHE A 85 -1.20 11.49 -7.59
CA PHE A 85 -0.11 12.09 -6.83
C PHE A 85 0.91 11.00 -6.54
N ILE A 86 2.10 11.11 -7.12
CA ILE A 86 3.20 10.17 -6.90
C ILE A 86 4.20 10.87 -5.98
N ASN A 87 4.55 10.22 -4.89
CA ASN A 87 5.54 10.73 -3.96
C ASN A 87 6.67 9.73 -3.75
N ASP A 88 7.89 10.21 -3.76
CA ASP A 88 9.06 9.48 -3.28
C ASP A 88 10.02 10.45 -2.59
N ILE A 89 10.82 9.95 -1.65
CA ILE A 89 11.85 10.76 -0.99
C ILE A 89 13.10 10.94 -1.87
N SER A 90 13.31 10.03 -2.82
CA SER A 90 14.45 9.99 -3.71
C SER A 90 14.31 10.96 -4.89
N GLU A 91 15.22 11.90 -5.03
CA GLU A 91 15.28 12.80 -6.19
C GLU A 91 15.44 12.01 -7.51
N THR A 92 16.29 10.99 -7.50
CA THR A 92 16.48 10.13 -8.68
C THR A 92 15.20 9.38 -9.06
N ALA A 93 14.45 8.88 -8.09
CA ALA A 93 13.13 8.26 -8.35
C ALA A 93 12.19 9.26 -9.02
N ASN A 94 12.10 10.49 -8.51
CA ASN A 94 11.23 11.52 -9.09
C ASN A 94 11.62 11.91 -10.53
N GLU A 95 12.90 11.87 -10.90
CA GLU A 95 13.31 12.06 -12.30
C GLU A 95 12.74 10.97 -13.22
N TYR A 96 12.83 9.70 -12.80
CA TYR A 96 12.27 8.57 -13.56
C TYR A 96 10.75 8.57 -13.57
N GLU A 97 10.10 8.94 -12.49
CA GLU A 97 8.65 9.13 -12.42
C GLU A 97 8.17 10.14 -13.48
N ARG A 98 8.81 11.33 -13.56
CA ARG A 98 8.49 12.35 -14.59
C ARG A 98 8.72 11.81 -15.99
N HIS A 99 9.86 11.17 -16.21
CA HIS A 99 10.18 10.55 -17.49
C HIS A 99 9.12 9.51 -17.91
N ASN A 100 8.69 8.64 -16.99
CA ASN A 100 7.72 7.59 -17.26
C ASN A 100 6.29 8.14 -17.48
N VAL A 101 5.93 9.24 -16.83
CA VAL A 101 4.69 9.98 -17.12
C VAL A 101 4.71 10.52 -18.55
N GLU A 102 5.80 11.17 -18.97
CA GLU A 102 5.98 11.69 -20.32
C GLU A 102 5.99 10.58 -21.38
N LEU A 103 6.67 9.47 -21.10
CA LEU A 103 6.78 8.30 -21.99
C LEU A 103 5.40 7.71 -22.33
N ASN A 104 4.44 7.79 -21.41
CA ASN A 104 3.07 7.32 -21.61
C ASN A 104 2.10 8.44 -22.06
N ASN A 105 2.58 9.66 -22.31
CA ASN A 105 1.78 10.82 -22.70
C ASN A 105 0.62 11.13 -21.73
N LEU A 106 0.81 10.89 -20.43
CA LEU A 106 -0.22 11.07 -19.42
C LEU A 106 -0.24 12.51 -18.89
N LYS A 107 -1.43 12.95 -18.47
CA LYS A 107 -1.70 14.24 -17.84
C LYS A 107 -2.33 14.03 -16.48
N ASP A 108 -2.41 15.10 -15.69
CA ASP A 108 -3.01 15.08 -14.35
C ASP A 108 -2.31 14.10 -13.40
N ILE A 109 -0.98 14.00 -13.53
CA ILE A 109 -0.09 13.35 -12.58
C ILE A 109 0.86 14.40 -12.02
N GLU A 110 0.92 14.49 -10.70
CA GLU A 110 1.83 15.38 -9.97
C GLU A 110 2.85 14.55 -9.19
N ILE A 111 4.11 14.97 -9.24
CA ILE A 111 5.24 14.25 -8.62
C ILE A 111 5.83 15.10 -7.52
N PHE A 112 5.98 14.49 -6.35
CA PHE A 112 6.41 15.14 -5.13
C PHE A 112 7.65 14.45 -4.53
N GLN A 113 8.51 15.25 -3.90
CA GLN A 113 9.69 14.78 -3.18
C GLN A 113 9.56 15.11 -1.69
N HIS A 114 8.86 14.24 -0.95
CA HIS A 114 8.64 14.46 0.47
C HIS A 114 8.78 13.17 1.28
N ASP A 115 9.08 13.32 2.58
CA ASP A 115 8.81 12.26 3.53
C ASP A 115 7.33 11.85 3.45
N ALA A 116 7.08 10.54 3.39
CA ALA A 116 5.74 9.99 3.17
C ALA A 116 4.72 10.42 4.23
N SER A 117 5.13 10.45 5.51
CA SER A 117 4.25 10.88 6.60
C SER A 117 3.96 12.38 6.55
N MET A 118 4.96 13.18 6.19
CA MET A 118 4.81 14.62 6.02
C MET A 118 3.88 14.91 4.83
N PHE A 119 4.08 14.24 3.69
CA PHE A 119 3.25 14.39 2.51
C PHE A 119 1.76 14.14 2.82
N LEU A 120 1.44 13.03 3.45
CA LEU A 120 0.06 12.72 3.85
C LEU A 120 -0.56 13.76 4.79
N ARG A 121 0.24 14.35 5.69
CA ARG A 121 -0.27 15.38 6.60
C ARG A 121 -0.52 16.74 5.93
N MET A 122 0.21 17.04 4.87
CA MET A 122 0.02 18.26 4.08
C MET A 122 -1.23 18.17 3.19
N HIS A 123 -1.58 16.98 2.70
CA HIS A 123 -2.67 16.72 1.75
C HIS A 123 -3.92 16.10 2.39
N ARG A 124 -4.31 16.59 3.57
CA ARG A 124 -5.44 16.03 4.32
C ARG A 124 -6.75 16.12 3.54
N GLY A 125 -7.33 14.97 3.27
CA GLY A 125 -8.66 14.89 2.67
C GLY A 125 -8.69 15.08 1.15
N GLU A 126 -7.55 15.03 0.48
CA GLU A 126 -7.43 15.24 -0.96
C GLU A 126 -7.53 13.92 -1.75
N PHE A 127 -7.27 12.79 -1.10
CA PHE A 127 -7.18 11.50 -1.76
C PHE A 127 -8.40 10.61 -1.49
N ASP A 128 -8.94 10.04 -2.54
CA ASP A 128 -9.94 8.98 -2.47
C ASP A 128 -9.28 7.62 -2.28
N VAL A 129 -8.08 7.45 -2.82
CA VAL A 129 -7.25 6.25 -2.66
C VAL A 129 -5.86 6.65 -2.15
N ILE A 130 -5.38 5.94 -1.13
CA ILE A 130 -4.00 6.05 -0.64
C ILE A 130 -3.36 4.68 -0.75
N ASP A 131 -2.33 4.55 -1.58
CA ASP A 131 -1.53 3.34 -1.72
C ASP A 131 -0.24 3.44 -0.90
N ILE A 132 -0.06 2.52 0.03
CA ILE A 132 1.08 2.43 0.95
C ILE A 132 1.81 1.13 0.67
N ASP A 133 2.86 1.20 -0.15
CA ASP A 133 3.67 0.06 -0.58
C ASP A 133 5.17 0.27 -0.26
N PRO A 134 5.53 0.39 1.02
CA PRO A 134 6.92 0.61 1.43
C PRO A 134 7.73 -0.69 1.42
N PHE A 135 9.04 -0.56 1.46
CA PHE A 135 9.90 -1.66 1.87
C PHE A 135 9.62 -2.06 3.33
N GLY A 136 9.40 -3.36 3.56
CA GLY A 136 9.21 -3.93 4.89
C GLY A 136 7.84 -3.63 5.48
N THR A 137 7.78 -2.79 6.51
CA THR A 137 6.56 -2.56 7.28
C THR A 137 5.86 -1.26 6.93
N PRO A 138 4.53 -1.26 6.72
CA PRO A 138 3.76 -0.03 6.56
C PRO A 138 3.46 0.69 7.88
N SER A 139 3.78 0.09 9.02
CA SER A 139 3.34 0.57 10.34
C SER A 139 3.71 2.03 10.65
N PRO A 140 4.87 2.59 10.26
CA PRO A 140 5.20 3.99 10.54
C PRO A 140 4.30 5.01 9.82
N PHE A 141 3.72 4.63 8.70
CA PHE A 141 2.96 5.53 7.82
C PHE A 141 1.45 5.53 8.10
N LEU A 142 0.96 4.50 8.80
CA LEU A 142 -0.49 4.28 9.01
C LEU A 142 -1.14 5.36 9.89
N ASP A 143 -0.40 5.99 10.80
CA ASP A 143 -0.93 7.10 11.60
C ASP A 143 -1.23 8.32 10.71
N SER A 144 -0.29 8.68 9.84
CA SER A 144 -0.47 9.78 8.87
C SER A 144 -1.54 9.45 7.83
N ALA A 145 -1.64 8.20 7.38
CA ALA A 145 -2.72 7.74 6.51
C ALA A 145 -4.09 7.83 7.21
N GLY A 146 -4.16 7.45 8.47
CA GLY A 146 -5.36 7.61 9.29
C GLY A 146 -5.79 9.08 9.44
N TYR A 147 -4.84 10.01 9.58
CA TYR A 147 -5.11 11.44 9.60
C TYR A 147 -5.60 11.95 8.24
N CYS A 148 -4.92 11.56 7.16
CA CYS A 148 -5.15 12.03 5.80
C CYS A 148 -6.47 11.51 5.20
N SER A 149 -6.81 10.22 5.39
CA SER A 149 -7.94 9.55 4.74
C SER A 149 -9.24 10.34 4.83
N CYS A 150 -10.00 10.36 3.74
CA CYS A 150 -11.35 10.89 3.67
C CYS A 150 -12.40 9.94 4.30
N ARG A 151 -13.64 10.39 4.30
CA ARG A 151 -14.80 9.50 4.47
C ARG A 151 -14.98 8.71 3.18
N ASN A 152 -15.13 7.39 3.30
CA ASN A 152 -15.27 6.44 2.19
C ASN A 152 -14.04 6.40 1.26
N SER A 153 -12.83 6.59 1.78
CA SER A 153 -11.61 6.39 1.00
C SER A 153 -11.19 4.92 0.99
N LEU A 154 -10.45 4.53 -0.04
CA LEU A 154 -9.78 3.23 -0.11
C LEU A 154 -8.34 3.37 0.36
N LEU A 155 -7.95 2.57 1.34
CA LEU A 155 -6.57 2.45 1.80
C LEU A 155 -6.01 1.11 1.32
N CYS A 156 -4.97 1.16 0.50
CA CYS A 156 -4.25 -0.02 0.03
C CYS A 156 -2.96 -0.13 0.82
N VAL A 157 -2.73 -1.28 1.46
CA VAL A 157 -1.59 -1.46 2.38
C VAL A 157 -0.83 -2.73 2.05
N THR A 158 0.46 -2.59 1.76
CA THR A 158 1.38 -3.71 1.58
C THR A 158 2.31 -3.83 2.79
N ALA A 159 2.55 -5.07 3.21
CA ALA A 159 3.61 -5.43 4.15
C ALA A 159 4.47 -6.53 3.54
N THR A 160 5.78 -6.28 3.42
CA THR A 160 6.76 -7.27 2.93
C THR A 160 7.57 -7.90 4.06
N ASP A 161 7.37 -7.48 5.31
CA ASP A 161 8.00 -8.08 6.50
C ASP A 161 7.22 -9.32 7.02
N THR A 162 6.86 -10.20 6.09
CA THR A 162 6.06 -11.41 6.35
C THR A 162 6.67 -12.33 7.39
N SER A 163 7.98 -12.37 7.53
CA SER A 163 8.68 -13.14 8.57
C SER A 163 8.34 -12.68 9.99
N ALA A 164 8.06 -11.39 10.19
CA ALA A 164 7.55 -10.86 11.45
C ALA A 164 6.07 -11.22 11.63
N LEU A 165 5.23 -10.94 10.65
CA LEU A 165 3.79 -11.19 10.70
C LEU A 165 3.44 -12.68 10.82
N CYS A 166 4.21 -13.57 10.19
CA CYS A 166 4.03 -15.03 10.25
C CYS A 166 4.70 -15.70 11.47
N GLY A 167 5.35 -14.93 12.35
CA GLY A 167 5.86 -15.42 13.63
C GLY A 167 7.23 -16.10 13.58
N THR A 168 8.00 -15.94 12.50
CA THR A 168 9.42 -16.35 12.49
C THR A 168 10.23 -15.46 13.42
N TYR A 169 10.00 -14.15 13.36
CA TYR A 169 10.59 -13.15 14.26
C TYR A 169 9.49 -12.46 15.06
N LYS A 170 9.27 -12.89 16.29
CA LYS A 170 8.14 -12.44 17.13
C LYS A 170 8.32 -11.02 17.65
N GLU A 171 9.51 -10.68 18.12
CA GLU A 171 9.82 -9.40 18.71
C GLU A 171 9.61 -8.22 17.73
N PRO A 172 10.03 -8.31 16.46
CA PRO A 172 9.68 -7.31 15.45
C PRO A 172 8.18 -7.13 15.26
N CYS A 173 7.40 -8.20 15.27
CA CYS A 173 5.94 -8.10 15.15
C CYS A 173 5.32 -7.36 16.34
N VAL A 174 5.78 -7.67 17.56
CA VAL A 174 5.31 -6.96 18.77
C VAL A 174 5.64 -5.47 18.70
N ARG A 175 6.86 -5.12 18.29
CA ARG A 175 7.26 -3.70 18.20
C ARG A 175 6.52 -2.92 17.11
N LYS A 176 6.29 -3.55 15.94
CA LYS A 176 5.73 -2.88 14.77
C LYS A 176 4.20 -2.90 14.74
N TYR A 177 3.59 -3.99 15.20
CA TYR A 177 2.15 -4.24 15.07
C TYR A 177 1.43 -4.46 16.40
N ASN A 178 2.15 -4.32 17.53
CA ASN A 178 1.60 -4.56 18.88
C ASN A 178 0.86 -5.91 18.99
N ALA A 179 1.36 -6.95 18.32
CA ALA A 179 0.73 -8.26 18.26
C ALA A 179 1.76 -9.37 18.46
N LYS A 180 1.33 -10.46 19.11
CA LYS A 180 2.14 -11.67 19.29
C LYS A 180 1.79 -12.66 18.18
N PRO A 181 2.61 -12.81 17.14
CA PRO A 181 2.34 -13.73 16.04
C PRO A 181 2.60 -15.17 16.49
N TYR A 182 1.93 -16.11 15.82
CA TYR A 182 2.16 -17.54 16.05
C TYR A 182 2.54 -18.23 14.72
N LYS A 183 3.71 -18.88 14.70
CA LYS A 183 4.16 -19.64 13.54
C LYS A 183 3.37 -20.94 13.45
N SER A 184 2.43 -21.00 12.54
CA SER A 184 1.53 -22.13 12.30
C SER A 184 1.33 -22.35 10.80
N GLU A 185 0.62 -23.41 10.43
CA GLU A 185 0.20 -23.69 9.06
C GLU A 185 -0.70 -22.59 8.45
N TYR A 186 -1.39 -21.80 9.30
CA TYR A 186 -2.25 -20.68 8.91
C TYR A 186 -1.62 -19.30 9.22
N CYS A 187 -0.29 -19.25 9.31
CA CYS A 187 0.41 -18.01 9.70
C CYS A 187 0.19 -16.85 8.74
N HIS A 188 -0.06 -17.10 7.45
CA HIS A 188 -0.37 -16.04 6.49
C HIS A 188 -1.73 -15.40 6.78
N GLU A 189 -2.75 -16.19 7.10
CA GLU A 189 -4.06 -15.71 7.51
C GLU A 189 -3.97 -14.87 8.80
N THR A 190 -3.24 -15.38 9.82
CA THR A 190 -3.03 -14.61 11.06
C THR A 190 -2.21 -13.35 10.83
N GLY A 191 -1.22 -13.38 9.93
CA GLY A 191 -0.43 -12.21 9.55
C GLY A 191 -1.27 -11.11 8.91
N ILE A 192 -2.16 -11.47 7.97
CA ILE A 192 -3.13 -10.56 7.37
C ILE A 192 -4.04 -9.96 8.45
N ARG A 193 -4.54 -10.76 9.39
CA ARG A 193 -5.39 -10.28 10.50
C ARG A 193 -4.65 -9.38 11.47
N ILE A 194 -3.37 -9.65 11.76
CA ILE A 194 -2.52 -8.78 12.56
C ILE A 194 -2.36 -7.41 11.88
N LEU A 195 -2.06 -7.41 10.59
CA LEU A 195 -1.94 -6.18 9.81
C LEU A 195 -3.25 -5.38 9.81
N ALA A 196 -4.39 -6.03 9.51
CA ALA A 196 -5.70 -5.40 9.49
C ALA A 196 -6.09 -4.86 10.89
N GLY A 197 -5.85 -5.63 11.95
CA GLY A 197 -6.10 -5.20 13.34
C GLY A 197 -5.28 -3.98 13.72
N PHE A 198 -4.01 -3.92 13.30
CA PHE A 198 -3.16 -2.77 13.54
C PHE A 198 -3.64 -1.52 12.79
N VAL A 199 -4.07 -1.68 11.54
CA VAL A 199 -4.71 -0.58 10.77
C VAL A 199 -5.97 -0.09 11.50
N ALA A 200 -6.86 -0.99 11.95
CA ALA A 200 -8.08 -0.64 12.67
C ALA A 200 -7.80 0.16 13.94
N LEU A 201 -6.87 -0.32 14.78
CA LEU A 201 -6.47 0.36 16.01
C LEU A 201 -5.85 1.75 15.74
N THR A 202 -5.05 1.85 14.69
CA THR A 202 -4.40 3.12 14.33
C THR A 202 -5.41 4.14 13.84
N LEU A 203 -6.33 3.75 12.95
CA LEU A 203 -7.32 4.64 12.37
C LEU A 203 -8.43 5.04 13.36
N ALA A 204 -8.69 4.21 14.38
CA ALA A 204 -9.66 4.49 15.43
C ALA A 204 -9.36 5.79 16.19
N LYS A 205 -8.09 6.18 16.34
CA LYS A 205 -7.66 7.47 16.93
C LYS A 205 -8.30 8.68 16.24
N TYR A 206 -8.66 8.51 14.96
CA TYR A 206 -9.28 9.54 14.11
C TYR A 206 -10.78 9.33 13.94
N SER A 207 -11.41 8.51 14.81
CA SER A 207 -12.81 8.11 14.71
C SER A 207 -13.15 7.50 13.35
N LYS A 208 -12.28 6.65 12.85
CA LYS A 208 -12.44 5.93 11.58
C LYS A 208 -12.49 4.42 11.84
N SER A 209 -13.40 3.76 11.14
CA SER A 209 -13.50 2.30 11.07
C SER A 209 -12.96 1.81 9.75
N ILE A 210 -12.62 0.55 9.70
CA ILE A 210 -12.18 -0.13 8.49
C ILE A 210 -13.14 -1.25 8.09
N GLU A 211 -13.21 -1.49 6.78
CA GLU A 211 -13.83 -2.68 6.21
C GLU A 211 -12.86 -3.27 5.17
N VAL A 212 -12.31 -4.45 5.42
CA VAL A 212 -11.41 -5.11 4.47
C VAL A 212 -12.23 -5.66 3.33
N LYS A 213 -12.08 -5.12 2.12
CA LYS A 213 -12.79 -5.55 0.92
C LYS A 213 -12.11 -6.71 0.22
N LEU A 214 -10.78 -6.69 0.19
CA LEU A 214 -9.96 -7.74 -0.37
C LEU A 214 -8.66 -7.83 0.41
N SER A 215 -8.14 -9.03 0.58
CA SER A 215 -6.81 -9.27 1.11
C SER A 215 -6.20 -10.49 0.47
N HIS A 216 -4.90 -10.48 0.28
CA HIS A 216 -4.18 -11.66 -0.18
C HIS A 216 -2.76 -11.69 0.38
N SER A 217 -2.21 -12.89 0.49
CA SER A 217 -0.81 -13.14 0.75
C SER A 217 -0.25 -13.92 -0.43
N THR A 218 0.74 -13.37 -1.08
CA THR A 218 1.35 -13.93 -2.28
C THR A 218 2.85 -13.76 -2.17
N GLU A 219 3.61 -14.80 -2.50
CA GLU A 219 5.07 -14.80 -2.39
C GLU A 219 5.57 -14.27 -1.03
N HIS A 220 6.15 -13.08 -0.99
CA HIS A 220 6.78 -12.50 0.19
C HIS A 220 6.09 -11.22 0.67
N TYR A 221 4.81 -11.01 0.31
CA TYR A 221 4.04 -9.85 0.78
C TYR A 221 2.61 -10.22 1.19
N MET A 222 2.04 -9.34 2.01
CA MET A 222 0.63 -9.31 2.36
C MET A 222 0.04 -7.99 1.88
N ARG A 223 -1.12 -8.04 1.25
CA ARG A 223 -1.80 -6.87 0.70
C ARG A 223 -3.22 -6.78 1.21
N LEU A 224 -3.63 -5.58 1.62
CA LEU A 224 -4.99 -5.25 2.04
C LEU A 224 -5.56 -4.12 1.18
N TYR A 225 -6.84 -4.23 0.84
CA TYR A 225 -7.67 -3.17 0.26
C TYR A 225 -8.79 -2.88 1.24
N ILE A 226 -8.78 -1.69 1.82
CA ILE A 226 -9.54 -1.35 3.00
C ILE A 226 -10.38 -0.12 2.72
N GLU A 227 -11.70 -0.24 2.81
CA GLU A 227 -12.58 0.92 2.81
C GLU A 227 -12.56 1.57 4.20
N VAL A 228 -12.31 2.88 4.25
CA VAL A 228 -12.26 3.68 5.48
C VAL A 228 -13.58 4.43 5.64
N LYS A 229 -14.27 4.24 6.78
CA LYS A 229 -15.53 4.92 7.10
C LYS A 229 -15.37 5.82 8.32
N LYS A 230 -15.78 7.07 8.24
CA LYS A 230 -15.72 8.01 9.35
C LYS A 230 -16.95 7.86 10.27
N GLY A 231 -16.73 7.88 11.58
CA GLY A 231 -17.77 7.90 12.61
C GLY A 231 -17.35 7.17 13.89
N SER A 232 -17.44 7.82 15.06
CA SER A 232 -17.01 7.26 16.34
C SER A 232 -17.71 5.96 16.67
N LYS A 233 -19.04 5.90 16.51
CA LYS A 233 -19.82 4.67 16.74
C LYS A 233 -19.37 3.51 15.84
N LYS A 234 -19.08 3.79 14.55
CA LYS A 234 -18.57 2.77 13.63
C LYS A 234 -17.17 2.31 14.02
N SER A 235 -16.33 3.23 14.48
CA SER A 235 -15.01 2.93 14.99
C SER A 235 -15.08 2.02 16.23
N ASP A 236 -15.94 2.35 17.20
CA ASP A 236 -16.14 1.55 18.40
C ASP A 236 -16.65 0.13 18.06
N GLU A 237 -17.61 0.01 17.13
CA GLU A 237 -18.09 -1.31 16.66
C GLU A 237 -16.98 -2.10 15.93
N CYS A 238 -16.17 -1.43 15.11
CA CYS A 238 -15.05 -2.06 14.43
C CYS A 238 -14.04 -2.66 15.42
N LEU A 239 -13.74 -1.92 16.49
CA LEU A 239 -12.80 -2.37 17.52
C LEU A 239 -13.29 -3.59 18.30
N LYS A 240 -14.60 -3.83 18.41
CA LYS A 240 -15.16 -5.04 19.04
C LYS A 240 -14.82 -6.33 18.28
N ASN A 241 -14.45 -6.22 17.00
CA ASN A 241 -14.04 -7.36 16.18
C ASN A 241 -12.56 -7.71 16.36
N ILE A 242 -11.81 -6.94 17.16
CA ILE A 242 -10.41 -7.25 17.47
C ILE A 242 -10.37 -8.19 18.66
N GLY A 243 -9.71 -9.33 18.49
CA GLY A 243 -9.60 -10.35 19.51
C GLY A 243 -8.33 -11.18 19.37
N TYR A 244 -8.33 -12.33 20.00
CA TYR A 244 -7.20 -13.25 20.03
C TYR A 244 -7.61 -14.61 19.49
N ILE A 245 -6.65 -15.28 18.84
CA ILE A 245 -6.79 -16.69 18.47
C ILE A 245 -6.10 -17.50 19.55
N SER A 246 -6.87 -18.39 20.21
CA SER A 246 -6.32 -19.40 21.10
C SER A 246 -6.02 -20.66 20.28
N HIS A 247 -4.81 -21.19 20.40
CA HIS A 247 -4.40 -22.41 19.71
C HIS A 247 -3.83 -23.40 20.72
N CYS A 248 -4.47 -24.55 20.86
CA CYS A 248 -3.98 -25.63 21.70
C CYS A 248 -2.88 -26.41 20.97
N LYS A 249 -1.67 -26.40 21.51
CA LYS A 249 -0.53 -27.13 20.91
C LYS A 249 -0.65 -28.65 21.01
N HIS A 250 -1.54 -29.16 21.85
CA HIS A 250 -1.72 -30.59 22.05
C HIS A 250 -2.77 -31.17 21.10
N CYS A 251 -3.97 -30.63 21.09
CA CYS A 251 -5.07 -31.14 20.24
C CYS A 251 -5.33 -30.29 18.99
N LEU A 252 -4.55 -29.23 18.76
CA LEU A 252 -4.62 -28.32 17.62
C LEU A 252 -5.97 -27.56 17.50
N TYR A 253 -6.82 -27.62 18.54
CA TYR A 253 -8.07 -26.86 18.60
C TYR A 253 -7.79 -25.35 18.59
N ARG A 254 -8.68 -24.62 17.94
CA ARG A 254 -8.63 -23.15 17.76
C ARG A 254 -9.88 -22.51 18.29
#